data_c183a08eb37a127982ef1cace79f221b
#
_entry.id   c183a08eb37a127982ef1cace79f221b
#
_cell.length_a   1.000
_cell.length_b   1.000
_cell.length_c   1.000
_cell.angle_alpha   90.00
_cell.angle_beta   90.00
_cell.angle_gamma   90.00
#
_symmetry.space_group_name_H-M   'P 1'
#
loop_
_entity.id
_entity.type
_entity.pdbx_description
1 polymer ?
#
loop_
_entity_poly.entity_id
_entity_poly.type
_entity_poly.pdbx_seq_one_letter_code
_entity_poly.pdbx_strand_id
1 'polypeptide(L)'
;MISLLVGTNREGSLSSVLTNWLGQVYQELGVEHKVLELSDLPPETFSPQAYTNKPKKVEEFTDFILNSSGLVVVTPEYNGSMSGALKLFIDMLPFPESFENRPICYVGIASGQFGALRPVEHLQQVFGYRNA
;
A
#
# COMPACT_ATOMS: atom_id res chain seq x y z
N MET A 1 -8.94 -13.41 -1.96
CA MET A 1 -9.08 -11.94 -2.03
C MET A 1 -7.70 -11.29 -2.25
N ILE A 2 -7.61 -10.23 -3.05
CA ILE A 2 -6.41 -9.42 -3.26
C ILE A 2 -6.62 -8.05 -2.60
N SER A 3 -5.62 -7.55 -1.88
CA SER A 3 -5.64 -6.17 -1.37
C SER A 3 -4.94 -5.22 -2.34
N LEU A 4 -5.62 -4.13 -2.72
CA LEU A 4 -5.10 -3.08 -3.59
C LEU A 4 -4.82 -1.85 -2.72
N LEU A 5 -3.55 -1.52 -2.49
CA LEU A 5 -3.14 -0.44 -1.60
C LEU A 5 -2.78 0.82 -2.39
N VAL A 6 -3.49 1.92 -2.12
CA VAL A 6 -3.14 3.25 -2.61
C VAL A 6 -1.99 3.81 -1.77
N GLY A 7 -0.81 3.88 -2.35
CA GLY A 7 0.45 4.20 -1.67
C GLY A 7 0.66 5.69 -1.33
N THR A 8 -0.39 6.45 -1.10
CA THR A 8 -0.34 7.84 -0.65
C THR A 8 -1.63 8.23 0.10
N ASN A 9 -1.51 9.12 1.06
CA ASN A 9 -2.65 9.72 1.76
C ASN A 9 -3.13 11.04 1.11
N ARG A 10 -2.62 11.38 -0.09
CA ARG A 10 -3.04 12.58 -0.81
C ARG A 10 -4.38 12.35 -1.47
N GLU A 11 -5.39 13.10 -1.08
CA GLU A 11 -6.73 13.06 -1.69
C GLU A 11 -6.68 13.37 -3.19
N GLY A 12 -7.49 12.67 -3.98
CA GLY A 12 -7.58 12.87 -5.43
C GLY A 12 -6.30 12.53 -6.19
N SER A 13 -5.43 11.69 -5.64
CA SER A 13 -4.18 11.29 -6.29
C SER A 13 -4.42 10.44 -7.54
N LEU A 14 -3.51 10.52 -8.52
CA LEU A 14 -3.53 9.62 -9.67
C LEU A 14 -3.34 8.15 -9.26
N SER A 15 -2.66 7.91 -8.13
CA SER A 15 -2.54 6.57 -7.56
C SER A 15 -3.90 6.01 -7.15
N SER A 16 -4.77 6.83 -6.52
CA SER A 16 -6.14 6.43 -6.20
C SER A 16 -6.95 6.15 -7.47
N VAL A 17 -6.89 7.03 -8.46
CA VAL A 17 -7.58 6.83 -9.76
C VAL A 17 -7.17 5.50 -10.41
N LEU A 18 -5.86 5.23 -10.49
CA LEU A 18 -5.33 4.00 -11.08
C LEU A 18 -5.71 2.76 -10.26
N THR A 19 -5.66 2.84 -8.93
CA THR A 19 -6.02 1.71 -8.06
C THR A 19 -7.51 1.37 -8.20
N ASN A 20 -8.37 2.37 -8.26
CA ASN A 20 -9.80 2.15 -8.44
C ASN A 20 -10.11 1.57 -9.83
N TRP A 21 -9.40 2.00 -10.88
CA TRP A 21 -9.50 1.38 -12.19
C TRP A 21 -9.05 -0.08 -12.17
N LEU A 22 -7.93 -0.41 -11.51
CA LEU A 22 -7.50 -1.79 -11.31
C LEU A 22 -8.56 -2.60 -10.57
N GLY A 23 -9.22 -2.03 -9.56
CA GLY A 23 -10.34 -2.67 -8.87
C GLY A 23 -11.48 -3.04 -9.82
N GLN A 24 -11.83 -2.17 -10.78
CA GLN A 24 -12.82 -2.50 -11.81
C GLN A 24 -12.37 -3.67 -12.68
N VAL A 25 -11.11 -3.69 -13.08
CA VAL A 25 -10.54 -4.82 -13.86
C VAL A 25 -10.60 -6.13 -13.05
N TYR A 26 -10.26 -6.11 -11.78
CA TYR A 26 -10.38 -7.31 -10.91
C TYR A 26 -11.84 -7.76 -10.77
N GLN A 27 -12.76 -6.83 -10.67
CA GLN A 27 -14.20 -7.15 -10.64
C GLN A 27 -14.67 -7.80 -11.94
N GLU A 28 -14.28 -7.30 -13.11
CA GLU A 28 -14.59 -7.88 -14.42
C GLU A 28 -14.01 -9.29 -14.58
N LEU A 29 -12.84 -9.53 -13.99
CA LEU A 29 -12.19 -10.85 -13.96
C LEU A 29 -12.79 -11.81 -12.91
N GLY A 30 -13.77 -11.37 -12.13
CA GLY A 30 -14.35 -12.16 -11.06
C GLY A 30 -13.40 -12.42 -9.87
N VAL A 31 -12.36 -11.61 -9.71
CA VAL A 31 -11.40 -11.72 -8.61
C VAL A 31 -11.83 -10.86 -7.43
N GLU A 32 -12.05 -11.51 -6.31
CA GLU A 32 -12.37 -10.82 -5.06
C GLU A 32 -11.20 -9.91 -4.62
N HIS A 33 -11.48 -8.65 -4.39
CA HIS A 33 -10.47 -7.67 -4.01
C HIS A 33 -11.01 -6.62 -3.03
N LYS A 34 -10.10 -5.89 -2.38
CA LYS A 34 -10.40 -4.75 -1.51
C LYS A 34 -9.42 -3.62 -1.81
N VAL A 35 -9.95 -2.42 -2.09
CA VAL A 35 -9.15 -1.20 -2.19
C VAL A 35 -8.96 -0.62 -0.79
N LEU A 36 -7.70 -0.31 -0.45
CA LEU A 36 -7.28 0.31 0.80
C LEU A 36 -6.63 1.65 0.48
N GLU A 37 -7.30 2.75 0.82
CA GLU A 37 -6.80 4.11 0.59
C GLU A 37 -6.16 4.67 1.86
N LEU A 38 -4.88 5.03 1.83
CA LEU A 38 -4.20 5.63 2.99
C LEU A 38 -4.79 6.99 3.39
N SER A 39 -5.53 7.64 2.48
CA SER A 39 -6.31 8.85 2.78
C SER A 39 -7.48 8.61 3.75
N ASP A 40 -7.96 7.36 3.87
CA ASP A 40 -9.01 6.98 4.82
C ASP A 40 -8.49 6.82 6.25
N LEU A 41 -7.17 6.79 6.43
CA LEU A 41 -6.57 6.67 7.75
C LEU A 41 -6.71 7.98 8.53
N PRO A 42 -7.12 7.92 9.81
CA PRO A 42 -7.27 9.12 10.62
C PRO A 42 -5.90 9.78 10.88
N PRO A 43 -5.86 11.10 11.11
CA PRO A 43 -4.60 11.84 11.34
C PRO A 43 -3.74 11.28 12.48
N GLU A 44 -4.35 10.67 13.48
CA GLU A 44 -3.67 10.03 14.61
C GLU A 44 -2.75 8.89 14.18
N THR A 45 -3.00 8.27 13.02
CA THR A 45 -2.14 7.25 12.40
C THR A 45 -0.71 7.76 12.21
N PHE A 46 -0.57 9.06 11.93
CA PHE A 46 0.72 9.69 11.64
C PHE A 46 1.37 10.31 12.88
N SER A 47 0.85 10.02 14.08
CA SER A 47 1.41 10.44 15.35
C SER A 47 2.32 9.37 15.98
N PRO A 48 3.30 9.74 16.82
CA PRO A 48 4.13 8.76 17.54
C PRO A 48 3.34 7.77 18.40
N GLN A 49 2.17 8.17 18.89
CA GLN A 49 1.30 7.34 19.73
C GLN A 49 0.68 6.15 18.96
N ALA A 50 0.58 6.22 17.63
CA ALA A 50 0.03 5.15 16.80
C ALA A 50 0.81 3.84 16.89
N TYR A 51 2.10 3.87 17.25
CA TYR A 51 2.89 2.65 17.45
C TYR A 51 2.44 1.84 18.69
N THR A 52 1.94 2.51 19.72
CA THR A 52 1.49 1.86 20.97
C THR A 52 -0.02 1.73 21.06
N ASN A 53 -0.75 2.61 20.38
CA ASN A 53 -2.21 2.63 20.35
C ASN A 53 -2.67 2.83 18.91
N LYS A 54 -2.74 1.74 18.16
CA LYS A 54 -3.11 1.78 16.74
C LYS A 54 -4.55 2.25 16.57
N PRO A 55 -4.81 3.21 15.67
CA PRO A 55 -6.16 3.55 15.29
C PRO A 55 -6.89 2.33 14.71
N LYS A 56 -8.17 2.19 15.03
CA LYS A 56 -9.01 1.07 14.56
C LYS A 56 -8.96 0.88 13.04
N LYS A 57 -8.87 1.96 12.29
CA LYS A 57 -8.78 1.89 10.83
C LYS A 57 -7.47 1.25 10.33
N VAL A 58 -6.38 1.43 11.07
CA VAL A 58 -5.10 0.76 10.78
C VAL A 58 -5.23 -0.74 11.04
N GLU A 59 -5.93 -1.13 12.11
CA GLU A 59 -6.21 -2.54 12.40
C GLU A 59 -7.06 -3.18 11.30
N GLU A 60 -8.14 -2.51 10.85
CA GLU A 60 -8.97 -2.96 9.72
C GLU A 60 -8.13 -3.20 8.45
N PHE A 61 -7.24 -2.27 8.11
CA PHE A 61 -6.36 -2.40 6.94
C PHE A 61 -5.37 -3.55 7.11
N THR A 62 -4.83 -3.70 8.32
CA THR A 62 -3.97 -4.83 8.67
C THR A 62 -4.67 -6.16 8.47
N ASP A 63 -5.91 -6.28 8.94
CA ASP A 63 -6.71 -7.50 8.79
C ASP A 63 -6.96 -7.84 7.31
N PHE A 64 -7.26 -6.84 6.46
CA PHE A 64 -7.38 -7.08 5.02
C PHE A 64 -6.09 -7.58 4.40
N ILE A 65 -4.93 -6.99 4.78
CA ILE A 65 -3.63 -7.43 4.29
C ILE A 65 -3.32 -8.85 4.73
N LEU A 66 -3.51 -9.16 6.01
CA LEU A 66 -3.21 -10.49 6.56
C LEU A 66 -4.08 -11.58 5.93
N ASN A 67 -5.35 -11.30 5.65
CA ASN A 67 -6.29 -12.23 5.06
C ASN A 67 -6.25 -12.28 3.51
N SER A 68 -5.42 -11.47 2.86
CA SER A 68 -5.30 -11.49 1.40
C SER A 68 -4.26 -12.51 0.94
N SER A 69 -4.52 -13.11 -0.23
CA SER A 69 -3.59 -14.01 -0.91
C SER A 69 -2.47 -13.28 -1.66
N GLY A 70 -2.58 -11.98 -1.80
CA GLY A 70 -1.58 -11.11 -2.43
C GLY A 70 -1.91 -9.64 -2.25
N LEU A 71 -0.91 -8.80 -2.50
CA LEU A 71 -1.00 -7.34 -2.34
C LEU A 71 -0.58 -6.67 -3.63
N VAL A 72 -1.33 -5.68 -4.08
CA VAL A 72 -0.93 -4.75 -5.15
C VAL A 72 -0.71 -3.38 -4.51
N VAL A 73 0.50 -2.84 -4.62
CA VAL A 73 0.85 -1.53 -4.10
C VAL A 73 1.01 -0.54 -5.24
N VAL A 74 0.11 0.43 -5.34
CA VAL A 74 0.18 1.50 -6.32
C VAL A 74 0.85 2.71 -5.67
N THR A 75 2.08 3.00 -6.04
CA THR A 75 2.90 4.03 -5.40
C THR A 75 3.19 5.22 -6.31
N PRO A 76 3.01 6.47 -5.83
CA PRO A 76 3.56 7.63 -6.50
C PRO A 76 5.06 7.75 -6.24
N GLU A 77 5.74 8.59 -7.01
CA GLU A 77 7.11 9.03 -6.69
C GLU A 77 7.09 10.41 -6.04
N TYR A 78 7.50 10.48 -4.76
CA TYR A 78 7.69 11.72 -4.01
C TYR A 78 9.16 11.85 -3.64
N ASN A 79 9.83 12.86 -4.20
CA ASN A 79 11.26 13.12 -3.96
C ASN A 79 12.14 11.86 -4.17
N GLY A 80 11.88 11.12 -5.25
CA GLY A 80 12.66 9.96 -5.64
C GLY A 80 12.40 8.69 -4.82
N SER A 81 11.28 8.61 -4.08
CA SER A 81 10.92 7.45 -3.28
C SER A 81 9.39 7.29 -3.17
N MET A 82 8.95 6.29 -2.43
CA MET A 82 7.55 6.14 -2.02
C MET A 82 7.14 7.30 -1.10
N SER A 83 5.83 7.49 -0.90
CA SER A 83 5.34 8.48 0.05
C SER A 83 5.73 8.13 1.49
N GLY A 84 5.99 9.14 2.33
CA GLY A 84 6.22 8.95 3.77
C GLY A 84 5.05 8.27 4.48
N ALA A 85 3.82 8.57 4.04
CA ALA A 85 2.62 7.92 4.59
C ALA A 85 2.60 6.41 4.33
N LEU A 86 3.01 5.96 3.14
CA LEU A 86 3.12 4.54 2.82
C LEU A 86 4.17 3.85 3.70
N LYS A 87 5.36 4.45 3.82
CA LYS A 87 6.43 3.87 4.65
C LYS A 87 6.01 3.78 6.11
N LEU A 88 5.39 4.84 6.65
CA LEU A 88 4.90 4.84 8.03
C LEU A 88 3.82 3.76 8.25
N PHE A 89 2.89 3.60 7.30
CA PHE A 89 1.89 2.54 7.38
C PHE A 89 2.53 1.15 7.36
N ILE A 90 3.51 0.91 6.48
CA ILE A 90 4.27 -0.35 6.43
C ILE A 90 4.95 -0.64 7.77
N ASP A 91 5.52 0.37 8.44
CA ASP A 91 6.20 0.22 9.72
C ASP A 91 5.24 -0.15 10.89
N MET A 92 3.95 0.04 10.71
CA MET A 92 2.92 -0.36 11.68
C MET A 92 2.35 -1.76 11.45
N LEU A 93 2.64 -2.38 10.31
CA LEU A 93 2.16 -3.72 9.99
C LEU A 93 2.83 -4.78 10.88
N PRO A 94 2.10 -5.85 11.26
CA PRO A 94 2.69 -6.96 12.01
C PRO A 94 3.84 -7.62 11.27
N PHE A 95 4.91 -7.90 11.99
CA PHE A 95 6.09 -8.57 11.49
C PHE A 95 6.24 -9.93 12.18
N PRO A 96 6.53 -11.04 11.46
CA PRO A 96 6.77 -11.12 10.00
C PRO A 96 5.52 -11.34 9.14
N GLU A 97 4.35 -11.51 9.73
CA GLU A 97 3.12 -12.06 9.12
C GLU A 97 2.64 -11.27 7.90
N SER A 98 2.88 -9.96 7.87
CA SER A 98 2.48 -9.10 6.75
C SER A 98 3.38 -9.24 5.53
N PHE A 99 4.58 -9.81 5.69
CA PHE A 99 5.63 -9.80 4.67
C PHE A 99 6.03 -11.20 4.22
N GLU A 100 6.03 -12.18 5.13
CA GLU A 100 6.63 -13.49 4.88
C GLU A 100 5.90 -14.26 3.77
N ASN A 101 6.64 -14.56 2.69
CA ASN A 101 6.15 -15.30 1.52
C ASN A 101 4.88 -14.71 0.89
N ARG A 102 4.66 -13.42 1.01
CA ARG A 102 3.48 -12.74 0.47
C ARG A 102 3.72 -12.29 -0.97
N PRO A 103 2.93 -12.75 -1.94
CA PRO A 103 3.01 -12.25 -3.32
C PRO A 103 2.65 -10.76 -3.36
N ILE A 104 3.53 -9.95 -3.94
CA ILE A 104 3.30 -8.50 -4.07
C ILE A 104 3.56 -8.06 -5.50
N CYS A 105 2.63 -7.28 -6.05
CA CYS A 105 2.79 -6.55 -7.30
C CYS A 105 2.98 -5.06 -7.00
N TYR A 106 4.00 -4.44 -7.60
CA TYR A 106 4.28 -3.02 -7.46
C TYR A 106 3.90 -2.29 -8.75
N VAL A 107 3.10 -1.24 -8.61
CA VAL A 107 2.70 -0.37 -9.72
C VAL A 107 3.15 1.05 -9.39
N GLY A 108 4.11 1.56 -10.15
CA GLY A 108 4.64 2.91 -9.98
C GLY A 108 3.92 3.91 -10.90
N ILE A 109 3.65 5.12 -10.40
CA ILE A 109 3.08 6.22 -11.17
C ILE A 109 3.84 7.52 -10.91
N ALA A 110 4.36 8.15 -11.98
CA ALA A 110 5.02 9.44 -11.92
C ALA A 110 4.92 10.16 -13.26
N SER A 111 5.02 11.48 -13.24
CA SER A 111 5.08 12.32 -14.46
C SER A 111 6.47 12.34 -15.10
N GLY A 112 7.50 11.90 -14.39
CA GLY A 112 8.88 11.87 -14.88
C GLY A 112 9.15 10.68 -15.81
N GLN A 113 10.23 10.80 -16.60
CA GLN A 113 10.61 9.82 -17.62
C GLN A 113 10.92 8.41 -17.08
N PHE A 114 11.22 8.28 -15.80
CA PHE A 114 11.56 7.00 -15.17
C PHE A 114 10.34 6.27 -14.56
N GLY A 115 9.13 6.85 -14.64
CA GLY A 115 7.88 6.18 -14.32
C GLY A 115 7.83 5.57 -12.92
N ALA A 116 8.36 6.26 -11.91
CA ALA A 116 8.41 5.79 -10.51
C ALA A 116 9.27 4.52 -10.31
N LEU A 117 10.31 4.33 -11.10
CA LEU A 117 11.26 3.22 -10.91
C LEU A 117 11.82 3.18 -9.48
N ARG A 118 12.26 4.31 -8.94
CA ARG A 118 12.88 4.39 -7.61
C ARG A 118 11.96 3.94 -6.46
N PRO A 119 10.72 4.45 -6.34
CA PRO A 119 9.83 3.95 -5.29
C PRO A 119 9.51 2.47 -5.43
N VAL A 120 9.41 1.92 -6.64
CA VAL A 120 9.23 0.48 -6.86
C VAL A 120 10.44 -0.31 -6.36
N GLU A 121 11.67 0.10 -6.71
CA GLU A 121 12.91 -0.53 -6.21
C GLU A 121 13.01 -0.47 -4.68
N HIS A 122 12.67 0.66 -4.07
CA HIS A 122 12.68 0.79 -2.61
C HIS A 122 11.63 -0.13 -1.95
N LEU A 123 10.43 -0.23 -2.53
CA LEU A 123 9.40 -1.16 -2.03
C LEU A 123 9.84 -2.62 -2.16
N GLN A 124 10.47 -2.99 -3.26
CA GLN A 124 11.03 -4.34 -3.44
C GLN A 124 12.06 -4.68 -2.35
N GLN A 125 12.91 -3.72 -1.97
CA GLN A 125 13.87 -3.93 -0.88
C GLN A 125 13.17 -4.05 0.49
N VAL A 126 12.15 -3.21 0.75
CA VAL A 126 11.41 -3.22 2.02
C VAL A 126 10.64 -4.53 2.20
N PHE A 127 9.87 -4.95 1.21
CA PHE A 127 9.08 -6.17 1.29
C PHE A 127 9.92 -7.43 1.07
N GLY A 128 10.92 -7.39 0.17
CA GLY A 128 11.82 -8.51 -0.11
C GLY A 128 12.65 -8.96 1.08
N TYR A 129 12.74 -8.15 2.12
CA TYR A 129 13.42 -8.51 3.37
C TYR A 129 12.91 -9.83 4.00
N ARG A 130 11.64 -10.21 3.73
CA ARG A 130 11.04 -11.46 4.21
C ARG A 130 10.46 -12.32 3.07
N ASN A 131 11.06 -12.27 1.89
CA ASN A 131 10.65 -13.04 0.71
C ASN A 131 9.23 -12.72 0.21
N ALA A 132 8.78 -11.48 0.39
CA ALA A 132 7.54 -11.03 -0.20
C ALA A 132 7.73 -10.74 -1.69
#